data_3d7fbfa8bc29d8f5fb5dca0740e46e35
#
_entry.id   3d7fbfa8bc29d8f5fb5dca0740e46e35
#
_cell.length_a   1.000
_cell.length_b   1.000
_cell.length_c   1.000
_cell.angle_alpha   90.00
_cell.angle_beta   90.00
_cell.angle_gamma   90.00
#
_symmetry.space_group_name_H-M   'P 1'
#
loop_
_entity.id
_entity.type
_entity.pdbx_description
1 polymer ?
#
loop_
_entity_poly.entity_id
_entity_poly.type
_entity_poly.pdbx_seq_one_letter_code
_entity_poly.pdbx_strand_id
1 'polypeptide(L)'
;MNSDAMTRQPQLASSAIIERDGRYLLVRRANPPSADMYAFPGGRAEPGETPAETALRELAEETGICGREPVLFETYDLVPNHAESRHFLLSVFRVEADSDCDAVASDDAADAGWFTPEEIFALPIPESVRHCVEKLARMRPSIHPSRDALASGTDSDLMDP
;
A
#
# COMPACT_ATOMS: atom_id res chain seq x y z
N MET A 1 34.03 -24.08 7.67
CA MET A 1 33.84 -22.68 7.94
C MET A 1 33.00 -22.09 6.91
N ASN A 2 31.74 -21.94 7.22
CA ASN A 2 30.81 -21.42 6.26
C ASN A 2 30.50 -20.02 6.60
N SER A 3 31.39 -19.13 6.27
CA SER A 3 31.10 -17.72 6.46
C SER A 3 30.18 -17.19 5.37
N ASP A 4 29.88 -18.00 4.35
CA ASP A 4 29.02 -17.53 3.27
C ASP A 4 27.54 -17.42 3.66
N ALA A 5 27.14 -18.14 4.69
CA ALA A 5 25.75 -18.09 5.11
C ALA A 5 25.42 -16.83 5.91
N MET A 6 26.46 -16.15 6.42
CA MET A 6 26.26 -15.01 7.28
C MET A 6 26.35 -13.66 6.58
N THR A 7 26.67 -13.68 5.27
CA THR A 7 26.90 -12.41 4.58
C THR A 7 25.95 -12.11 3.44
N ARG A 8 24.87 -12.86 3.33
CA ARG A 8 23.88 -12.49 2.33
C ARG A 8 23.08 -11.32 2.87
N GLN A 9 23.44 -10.15 2.39
CA GLN A 9 22.65 -8.97 2.69
C GLN A 9 21.22 -9.16 2.17
N PRO A 10 20.23 -8.66 2.91
CA PRO A 10 18.86 -8.74 2.44
C PRO A 10 18.72 -8.00 1.12
N GLN A 11 17.87 -8.54 0.26
CA GLN A 11 17.55 -7.87 -0.99
C GLN A 11 16.57 -6.73 -0.68
N LEU A 12 16.82 -5.57 -1.24
CA LEU A 12 15.96 -4.41 -1.01
C LEU A 12 14.73 -4.48 -1.92
N ALA A 13 13.59 -4.16 -1.35
CA ALA A 13 12.33 -4.06 -2.06
C ALA A 13 11.56 -2.87 -1.52
N SER A 14 10.70 -2.28 -2.33
CA SER A 14 9.88 -1.15 -1.90
C SER A 14 8.49 -1.25 -2.50
N SER A 15 7.53 -0.69 -1.79
CA SER A 15 6.16 -0.60 -2.29
C SER A 15 5.59 0.79 -2.02
N ALA A 16 4.50 1.12 -2.72
CA ALA A 16 3.87 2.42 -2.67
C ALA A 16 2.42 2.32 -2.21
N ILE A 17 2.06 3.11 -1.22
CA ILE A 17 0.69 3.26 -0.76
C ILE A 17 0.10 4.50 -1.39
N ILE A 18 -0.97 4.34 -2.17
CA ILE A 18 -1.72 5.45 -2.73
C ILE A 18 -3.14 5.38 -2.21
N GLU A 19 -3.62 6.49 -1.68
CA GLU A 19 -4.98 6.62 -1.21
C GLU A 19 -5.78 7.52 -2.13
N ARG A 20 -7.01 7.14 -2.41
CA ARG A 20 -7.94 7.95 -3.17
C ARG A 20 -9.34 7.73 -2.60
N ASP A 21 -9.93 8.78 -2.06
CA ASP A 21 -11.30 8.74 -1.53
C ASP A 21 -11.54 7.61 -0.52
N GLY A 22 -10.57 7.40 0.36
CA GLY A 22 -10.68 6.38 1.40
C GLY A 22 -10.38 4.97 0.94
N ARG A 23 -9.89 4.80 -0.29
CA ARG A 23 -9.53 3.52 -0.85
C ARG A 23 -8.05 3.49 -1.15
N TYR A 24 -7.48 2.30 -1.11
CA TYR A 24 -6.05 2.09 -1.38
C TYR A 24 -5.87 1.23 -2.61
N LEU A 25 -4.83 1.56 -3.38
CA LEU A 25 -4.52 0.82 -4.59
C LEU A 25 -3.77 -0.46 -4.25
N LEU A 26 -4.33 -1.59 -4.65
CA LEU A 26 -3.66 -2.89 -4.54
C LEU A 26 -3.58 -3.53 -5.91
N VAL A 27 -2.57 -4.37 -6.07
CA VAL A 27 -2.42 -5.19 -7.26
C VAL A 27 -2.43 -6.66 -6.85
N ARG A 28 -3.01 -7.51 -7.68
CA ARG A 28 -2.97 -8.95 -7.48
C ARG A 28 -1.71 -9.48 -8.14
N ARG A 29 -0.91 -10.18 -7.37
CA ARG A 29 0.35 -10.71 -7.88
C ARG A 29 0.10 -11.91 -8.79
N ALA A 30 0.75 -11.90 -9.95
CA ALA A 30 0.61 -12.99 -10.91
C ALA A 30 1.61 -14.12 -10.66
N ASN A 31 2.74 -13.81 -10.01
CA ASN A 31 3.87 -14.74 -9.89
C ASN A 31 4.21 -15.09 -8.45
N PRO A 32 4.78 -16.29 -8.20
CA PRO A 32 5.32 -16.63 -6.87
C PRO A 32 6.48 -15.69 -6.48
N PRO A 33 6.77 -15.52 -5.19
CA PRO A 33 5.95 -15.98 -4.07
C PRO A 33 4.70 -15.11 -3.92
N SER A 34 3.73 -15.61 -3.20
CA SER A 34 2.49 -14.88 -2.95
C SER A 34 1.65 -14.64 -4.20
N ALA A 35 1.67 -15.61 -5.15
CA ALA A 35 0.80 -15.57 -6.32
C ALA A 35 -0.67 -15.50 -5.84
N ASP A 36 -1.48 -14.71 -6.54
CA ASP A 36 -2.88 -14.47 -6.25
C ASP A 36 -3.15 -13.69 -4.96
N MET A 37 -2.13 -13.23 -4.26
CA MET A 37 -2.30 -12.33 -3.13
C MET A 37 -2.33 -10.87 -3.60
N TYR A 38 -3.08 -10.06 -2.88
CA TYR A 38 -3.15 -8.63 -3.15
C TYR A 38 -2.13 -7.89 -2.29
N ALA A 39 -1.43 -6.95 -2.89
CA ALA A 39 -0.41 -6.17 -2.19
C ALA A 39 -0.33 -4.78 -2.80
N PHE A 40 0.32 -3.86 -2.07
CA PHE A 40 0.63 -2.56 -2.65
C PHE A 40 1.59 -2.74 -3.83
N PRO A 41 1.47 -1.91 -4.87
CA PRO A 41 2.42 -1.96 -5.98
C PRO A 41 3.84 -1.85 -5.48
N GLY A 42 4.72 -2.70 -5.94
CA GLY A 42 6.11 -2.70 -5.49
C GLY A 42 6.92 -3.82 -6.09
N GLY A 43 8.20 -3.83 -5.78
CA GLY A 43 9.12 -4.82 -6.28
C GLY A 43 10.53 -4.59 -5.78
N ARG A 44 11.46 -5.29 -6.42
CA ARG A 44 12.86 -5.30 -6.02
C ARG A 44 13.59 -4.06 -6.52
N ALA A 45 14.54 -3.59 -5.71
CA ALA A 45 15.41 -2.50 -6.10
C ALA A 45 16.36 -2.93 -7.23
N GLU A 46 16.60 -2.02 -8.14
CA GLU A 46 17.64 -2.19 -9.15
C GLU A 46 18.95 -1.62 -8.60
N PRO A 47 20.10 -2.06 -9.13
CA PRO A 47 21.39 -1.57 -8.66
C PRO A 47 21.47 -0.04 -8.70
N GLY A 48 21.88 0.55 -7.59
CA GLY A 48 22.03 2.00 -7.48
C GLY A 48 20.77 2.78 -7.22
N GLU A 49 19.64 2.10 -7.14
CA GLU A 49 18.34 2.72 -6.91
C GLU A 49 18.11 2.94 -5.41
N THR A 50 17.58 4.10 -5.04
CA THR A 50 17.17 4.32 -3.65
C THR A 50 15.83 3.62 -3.41
N PRO A 51 15.48 3.32 -2.15
CA PRO A 51 14.17 2.72 -1.87
C PRO A 51 12.99 3.54 -2.40
N ALA A 52 13.06 4.86 -2.28
CA ALA A 52 11.99 5.71 -2.79
C ALA A 52 11.87 5.63 -4.31
N GLU A 53 13.01 5.61 -5.00
CA GLU A 53 13.02 5.46 -6.44
C GLU A 53 12.41 4.13 -6.88
N THR A 54 12.71 3.06 -6.15
CA THR A 54 12.14 1.75 -6.42
C THR A 54 10.62 1.78 -6.32
N ALA A 55 10.09 2.38 -5.25
CA ALA A 55 8.66 2.47 -5.04
C ALA A 55 7.97 3.20 -6.20
N LEU A 56 8.52 4.32 -6.61
CA LEU A 56 7.94 5.12 -7.70
C LEU A 56 8.04 4.40 -9.04
N ARG A 57 9.17 3.75 -9.31
CA ARG A 57 9.35 3.02 -10.56
C ARG A 57 8.39 1.84 -10.65
N GLU A 58 8.31 1.05 -9.60
CA GLU A 58 7.42 -0.12 -9.59
C GLU A 58 5.95 0.28 -9.70
N LEU A 59 5.58 1.37 -9.05
CA LEU A 59 4.23 1.90 -9.16
C LEU A 59 3.90 2.22 -10.63
N ALA A 60 4.81 2.91 -11.31
CA ALA A 60 4.59 3.27 -12.70
C ALA A 60 4.57 2.04 -13.61
N GLU A 61 5.46 1.09 -13.38
CA GLU A 61 5.53 -0.13 -14.20
C GLU A 61 4.30 -1.01 -14.03
N GLU A 62 3.81 -1.15 -12.80
CA GLU A 62 2.69 -2.06 -12.53
C GLU A 62 1.32 -1.43 -12.78
N THR A 63 1.18 -0.12 -12.65
CA THR A 63 -0.14 0.51 -12.69
C THR A 63 -0.24 1.69 -13.66
N GLY A 64 0.87 2.16 -14.17
CA GLY A 64 0.88 3.34 -15.02
C GLY A 64 0.78 4.66 -14.28
N ILE A 65 0.68 4.63 -12.97
CA ILE A 65 0.55 5.84 -12.17
C ILE A 65 1.91 6.46 -11.91
N CYS A 66 2.04 7.76 -12.20
CA CYS A 66 3.23 8.52 -11.87
C CYS A 66 3.07 9.13 -10.49
N GLY A 67 3.75 8.53 -9.51
CA GLY A 67 3.71 9.02 -8.14
C GLY A 67 4.75 10.10 -7.88
N ARG A 68 4.53 10.85 -6.81
CA ARG A 68 5.45 11.90 -6.37
C ARG A 68 5.46 11.99 -4.85
N GLU A 69 6.48 12.67 -4.33
CA GLU A 69 6.62 12.95 -2.90
C GLU A 69 6.52 11.70 -2.01
N PRO A 70 7.36 10.70 -2.25
CA PRO A 70 7.34 9.51 -1.42
C PRO A 70 7.81 9.81 0.00
N VAL A 71 7.02 9.37 0.99
CA VAL A 71 7.35 9.50 2.41
C VAL A 71 7.38 8.11 3.02
N LEU A 72 8.50 7.79 3.66
CA LEU A 72 8.64 6.47 4.28
C LEU A 72 7.56 6.28 5.36
N PHE A 73 6.81 5.19 5.25
CA PHE A 73 5.73 4.87 6.17
C PHE A 73 6.11 3.77 7.14
N GLU A 74 6.73 2.70 6.62
CA GLU A 74 7.11 1.55 7.43
C GLU A 74 8.21 0.76 6.76
N THR A 75 8.98 0.02 7.55
CA THR A 75 10.02 -0.88 7.06
C THR A 75 9.81 -2.25 7.69
N TYR A 76 9.94 -3.30 6.87
CA TYR A 76 9.75 -4.67 7.32
C TYR A 76 10.98 -5.50 6.99
N ASP A 77 11.45 -6.22 7.98
CA ASP A 77 12.51 -7.18 7.79
C ASP A 77 11.86 -8.54 7.57
N LEU A 78 11.80 -8.95 6.32
CA LEU A 78 11.13 -10.18 5.92
C LEU A 78 12.14 -11.33 5.91
N VAL A 79 12.36 -11.88 7.10
CA VAL A 79 13.30 -12.98 7.30
C VAL A 79 12.73 -14.25 6.67
N PRO A 80 13.54 -15.00 5.90
CA PRO A 80 13.03 -16.21 5.25
C PRO A 80 12.65 -17.27 6.26
N ASN A 81 11.52 -17.92 6.01
CA ASN A 81 11.05 -19.02 6.85
C ASN A 81 11.68 -20.35 6.45
N HIS A 82 12.27 -20.41 5.27
CA HIS A 82 12.87 -21.62 4.72
C HIS A 82 14.23 -21.29 4.12
N ALA A 83 15.10 -22.27 4.08
CA ALA A 83 16.46 -22.09 3.58
C ALA A 83 16.52 -21.59 2.13
N GLU A 84 15.49 -21.83 1.36
CA GLU A 84 15.44 -21.42 -0.04
C GLU A 84 14.77 -20.06 -0.25
N SER A 85 14.14 -19.52 0.80
CA SER A 85 13.49 -18.22 0.72
C SER A 85 14.51 -17.11 0.80
N ARG A 86 14.27 -16.05 0.09
CA ARG A 86 15.15 -14.89 0.10
C ARG A 86 14.79 -13.96 1.25
N HIS A 87 15.81 -13.36 1.81
CA HIS A 87 15.63 -12.33 2.84
C HIS A 87 15.43 -11.00 2.15
N PHE A 88 14.34 -10.30 2.49
CA PHE A 88 14.02 -8.99 1.95
C PHE A 88 13.93 -7.95 3.05
N LEU A 89 14.40 -6.77 2.76
CA LEU A 89 14.12 -5.59 3.55
C LEU A 89 13.15 -4.74 2.73
N LEU A 90 11.93 -4.64 3.19
CA LEU A 90 10.86 -3.95 2.47
C LEU A 90 10.62 -2.56 3.05
N SER A 91 10.71 -1.55 2.22
CA SER A 91 10.37 -0.18 2.59
C SER A 91 9.04 0.20 1.93
N VAL A 92 8.11 0.66 2.74
CA VAL A 92 6.77 1.05 2.26
C VAL A 92 6.63 2.55 2.35
N PHE A 93 6.30 3.18 1.23
CA PHE A 93 6.19 4.64 1.13
C PHE A 93 4.76 5.07 0.88
N ARG A 94 4.35 6.15 1.50
CA ARG A 94 3.12 6.82 1.09
C ARG A 94 3.49 7.75 -0.05
N VAL A 95 2.70 7.70 -1.12
CA VAL A 95 3.00 8.39 -2.37
C VAL A 95 1.77 9.16 -2.81
N GLU A 96 1.97 10.34 -3.33
CA GLU A 96 0.90 11.14 -3.92
C GLU A 96 0.82 10.90 -5.42
N ALA A 97 -0.39 10.96 -5.95
CA ALA A 97 -0.61 10.83 -7.38
C ALA A 97 -1.79 11.71 -7.77
N ASP A 98 -1.81 12.11 -9.04
CA ASP A 98 -2.90 12.93 -9.54
C ASP A 98 -4.20 12.14 -9.59
N SER A 99 -5.30 12.78 -9.25
CA SER A 99 -6.60 12.15 -9.21
C SER A 99 -7.12 11.70 -10.58
N ASP A 100 -6.50 12.20 -11.62
CA ASP A 100 -6.91 11.89 -12.99
C ASP A 100 -6.28 10.63 -13.56
N CYS A 101 -5.37 10.01 -12.80
CA CYS A 101 -4.68 8.82 -13.29
C CYS A 101 -5.44 7.57 -12.89
N ASP A 102 -5.87 6.80 -13.86
CA ASP A 102 -6.48 5.50 -13.61
C ASP A 102 -5.40 4.43 -13.59
N ALA A 103 -5.46 3.58 -12.59
CA ALA A 103 -4.54 2.46 -12.49
C ALA A 103 -4.96 1.38 -13.50
N VAL A 104 -4.00 0.95 -14.30
CA VAL A 104 -4.21 -0.12 -15.27
C VAL A 104 -3.19 -1.22 -14.94
N ALA A 105 -3.66 -2.44 -14.76
CA ALA A 105 -2.78 -3.55 -14.48
C ALA A 105 -1.83 -3.78 -15.67
N SER A 106 -0.55 -3.96 -15.36
CA SER A 106 0.46 -4.26 -16.37
C SER A 106 0.61 -5.78 -16.50
N ASP A 107 1.52 -6.22 -17.38
CA ASP A 107 1.75 -7.65 -17.62
C ASP A 107 2.20 -8.40 -16.38
N ASP A 108 2.85 -7.72 -15.43
CA ASP A 108 3.35 -8.35 -14.21
C ASP A 108 2.31 -8.40 -13.10
N ALA A 109 1.21 -7.67 -13.25
CA ALA A 109 0.11 -7.68 -12.29
C ALA A 109 -1.12 -8.26 -12.98
N ALA A 110 -1.75 -9.23 -12.33
CA ALA A 110 -2.95 -9.85 -12.90
C ALA A 110 -4.15 -8.92 -12.83
N ASP A 111 -4.16 -8.00 -11.88
CA ASP A 111 -5.29 -7.12 -11.65
C ASP A 111 -4.86 -5.95 -10.76
N ALA A 112 -5.53 -4.83 -10.87
CA ALA A 112 -5.30 -3.68 -10.01
C ALA A 112 -6.66 -3.08 -9.64
N GLY A 113 -6.80 -2.63 -8.41
CA GLY A 113 -8.06 -2.05 -7.97
C GLY A 113 -7.91 -1.19 -6.73
N TRP A 114 -8.97 -0.45 -6.44
CA TRP A 114 -9.05 0.43 -5.28
C TRP A 114 -9.97 -0.20 -4.24
N PHE A 115 -9.48 -0.37 -3.04
CA PHE A 115 -10.19 -1.10 -1.99
C PHE A 115 -10.25 -0.31 -0.70
N THR A 116 -11.38 -0.39 -0.01
CA THR A 116 -11.50 0.16 1.34
C THR A 116 -10.74 -0.75 2.31
N PRO A 117 -10.38 -0.25 3.51
CA PRO A 117 -9.74 -1.11 4.51
C PRO A 117 -10.51 -2.39 4.79
N GLU A 118 -11.83 -2.31 4.88
CA GLU A 118 -12.66 -3.49 5.15
C GLU A 118 -12.57 -4.51 4.02
N GLU A 119 -12.59 -4.02 2.78
CA GLU A 119 -12.42 -4.89 1.63
C GLU A 119 -11.05 -5.54 1.62
N ILE A 120 -10.00 -4.79 1.99
CA ILE A 120 -8.64 -5.31 2.02
C ILE A 120 -8.51 -6.46 3.03
N PHE A 121 -9.10 -6.32 4.21
CA PHE A 121 -9.02 -7.37 5.22
C PHE A 121 -9.72 -8.65 4.79
N ALA A 122 -10.62 -8.57 3.84
CA ALA A 122 -11.30 -9.76 3.29
C ALA A 122 -10.52 -10.43 2.15
N LEU A 123 -9.46 -9.79 1.66
CA LEU A 123 -8.64 -10.33 0.58
C LEU A 123 -7.46 -11.15 1.12
N PRO A 124 -6.93 -12.07 0.32
CA PRO A 124 -5.67 -12.71 0.67
C PRO A 124 -4.53 -11.69 0.54
N ILE A 125 -3.98 -11.30 1.67
CA ILE A 125 -2.94 -10.27 1.74
C ILE A 125 -1.79 -10.74 2.61
N PRO A 126 -0.55 -10.29 2.33
CA PRO A 126 0.59 -10.55 3.22
C PRO A 126 0.43 -9.80 4.55
N GLU A 127 1.12 -10.28 5.58
CA GLU A 127 1.09 -9.66 6.89
C GLU A 127 1.55 -8.20 6.89
N SER A 128 2.53 -7.87 6.03
CA SER A 128 3.01 -6.49 5.92
C SER A 128 1.92 -5.56 5.41
N VAL A 129 1.10 -6.02 4.49
CA VAL A 129 -0.04 -5.23 3.99
C VAL A 129 -1.08 -5.06 5.10
N ARG A 130 -1.41 -6.15 5.80
CA ARG A 130 -2.36 -6.09 6.91
C ARG A 130 -1.92 -5.09 7.97
N HIS A 131 -0.67 -5.15 8.36
CA HIS A 131 -0.12 -4.24 9.36
C HIS A 131 -0.18 -2.79 8.90
N CYS A 132 0.18 -2.53 7.65
CA CYS A 132 0.10 -1.18 7.08
C CYS A 132 -1.33 -0.64 7.10
N VAL A 133 -2.30 -1.45 6.67
CA VAL A 133 -3.69 -1.01 6.61
C VAL A 133 -4.25 -0.77 8.01
N GLU A 134 -3.90 -1.61 8.97
CA GLU A 134 -4.29 -1.40 10.36
C GLU A 134 -3.71 -0.08 10.91
N LYS A 135 -2.45 0.20 10.60
CA LYS A 135 -1.80 1.42 11.01
C LYS A 135 -2.45 2.64 10.36
N LEU A 136 -2.74 2.56 9.08
CA LEU A 136 -3.43 3.64 8.35
C LEU A 136 -4.81 3.91 8.94
N ALA A 137 -5.54 2.87 9.28
CA ALA A 137 -6.87 3.01 9.87
C ALA A 137 -6.83 3.72 11.23
N ARG A 138 -5.79 3.45 12.00
CA ARG A 138 -5.63 4.11 13.31
C ARG A 138 -5.21 5.57 13.18
N MET A 139 -4.51 5.91 12.11
CA MET A 139 -4.05 7.28 11.87
C MET A 139 -5.15 8.18 11.33
N ARG A 140 -6.20 7.60 10.76
CA ARG A 140 -7.31 8.39 10.29
C ARG A 140 -8.06 8.94 11.48
N PRO A 141 -8.20 10.27 11.56
CA PRO A 141 -9.17 10.80 12.52
C PRO A 141 -10.51 10.23 12.10
N SER A 142 -11.24 9.66 13.03
CA SER A 142 -12.57 9.21 12.72
C SER A 142 -13.34 10.43 12.30
N ILE A 143 -13.57 10.52 11.02
CA ILE A 143 -14.51 11.46 10.52
C ILE A 143 -15.85 10.84 10.83
N HIS A 144 -16.32 11.10 11.99
CA HIS A 144 -17.72 10.89 12.22
C HIS A 144 -18.42 11.83 11.26
N PRO A 145 -19.29 11.33 10.43
CA PRO A 145 -20.13 12.21 9.66
C PRO A 145 -20.79 13.05 10.67
N SER A 146 -20.55 14.28 10.54
CA SER A 146 -20.83 15.24 11.48
C SER A 146 -22.17 15.11 12.09
N ARG A 147 -22.19 14.96 13.32
CA ARG A 147 -23.36 15.30 14.09
C ARG A 147 -23.77 16.73 13.80
N ASP A 148 -22.86 17.47 13.22
CA ASP A 148 -23.17 18.85 12.89
C ASP A 148 -24.12 19.00 11.73
N ALA A 149 -24.13 18.04 10.85
CA ALA A 149 -25.07 18.07 9.75
C ALA A 149 -26.47 17.71 10.20
N LEU A 150 -26.61 17.14 11.37
CA LEU A 150 -27.92 16.82 11.91
C LEU A 150 -28.46 17.89 12.83
N ALA A 151 -27.59 18.79 13.23
CA ALA A 151 -28.00 19.80 14.16
C ALA A 151 -28.61 21.02 13.50
N SER A 152 -28.52 21.10 12.20
CA SER A 152 -29.01 22.28 11.60
C SER A 152 -30.42 22.15 11.16
N GLY A 153 -31.11 21.26 11.75
CA GLY A 153 -32.39 21.15 11.21
C GLY A 153 -33.50 21.50 12.04
N THR A 154 -33.36 22.32 13.03
CA THR A 154 -34.55 22.48 13.75
C THR A 154 -34.75 23.72 14.09
N ASP A 155 -35.32 24.39 13.44
CA ASP A 155 -35.87 25.34 14.02
C ASP A 155 -36.98 25.78 13.60
N SER A 156 -37.73 25.64 13.88
CA SER A 156 -38.80 25.88 13.88
C SER A 156 -39.39 26.68 14.52
N ASP A 157 -39.51 27.51 14.22
CA ASP A 157 -40.21 28.27 14.61
C ASP A 157 -41.50 28.14 14.83
N LEU A 158 -41.86 28.40 15.60
CA LEU A 158 -43.03 28.43 15.94
C LEU A 158 -43.50 29.55 16.25
N MET A 159 -44.09 30.17 15.74
CA MET A 159 -44.66 31.17 16.13
C MET A 159 -45.88 31.31 15.89
N ASP A 160 -46.57 31.63 16.46
CA ASP A 160 -47.69 31.94 16.47
C ASP A 160 -48.29 32.66 17.08
N PRO A 161 -48.94 33.27 17.13
CA PRO A 161 -50.03 33.72 17.63
C PRO A 161 -50.91 34.27 17.08
#